data_f2f757e2e20c6dafd341e91b2483329f
#
_entry.id   f2f757e2e20c6dafd341e91b2483329f
#
_cell.length_a   1.000
_cell.length_b   1.000
_cell.length_c   1.000
_cell.angle_alpha   90.00
_cell.angle_beta   90.00
_cell.angle_gamma   90.00
#
_symmetry.space_group_name_H-M   'P 1'
#
loop_
_entity.id
_entity.type
_entity.pdbx_description
1 polymer ?
#
loop_
_entity_poly.entity_id
_entity_poly.type
_entity_poly.pdbx_seq_one_letter_code
_entity_poly.pdbx_strand_id
1 'polypeptide(L)'
;MKQRKSEINWKLVVRVACLMLLDVMLLYLACLLALLSRFDLSIHTLMRDSGFLPALHAAFPWMAIGMITLFIPLKLYSSLWEFAGVEELLHILCACFLFAAATLLLILFGVLDLPRSFPVLAGLYLVALLSASRFSYRLIRTILHRSGSEKRKKRTMLIGAGSAGMLVLREFQTSENSQNNVVCVIDDDRDKLGKYIRNVKIAGTRDDIVALAQSRRIEEIVLAIPTAAVRERRNILQLCQKTGCRLKILPGIYQLANGEVNIQKIRNVDVQDLLGRDCVEVDLSQIAGYLSGKTILVTGGGGSIGSELCRQIARHTPKRLVLLDIYENNAYAIEQELHRTHPELDLAVCIGSVRDEMRVSSLFAQYRPDIVFHAAAHKHVPLMEGSPNEAIKNNVFGTLHVAQAADRYGTETFVLISTDKAVNPTNVMGASKRVCEMIVQTMAERSKTKFVAVRFGNDLGSNGSVIPLFRRQIEEGGPVTVTHPDIIRYFMTIPEAVSLVLQAGAYAGRGEIFVLDMGEPVRIDDLARNLIRLSGFEPDVDIEVRYTGLRPGEKLYEEMLMQEEGLRSTPNHLIHIGRPLDIDVPAFERQLTALAAACRENSPAIRTLLAQVVPTYHPEAGGRPAANVS
;
A
#
# COMPACT_ATOMS: atom_id res chain seq x y z
N MET A 1 -23.99 36.81 -2.40
CA MET A 1 -24.98 36.09 -3.23
C MET A 1 -24.93 36.63 -4.64
N LYS A 2 -24.22 36.00 -5.58
CA LYS A 2 -24.24 36.35 -7.01
C LYS A 2 -25.17 35.35 -7.69
N GLN A 3 -26.28 35.84 -8.23
CA GLN A 3 -27.18 35.08 -9.10
C GLN A 3 -26.39 34.57 -10.32
N ARG A 4 -26.18 33.26 -10.40
CA ARG A 4 -25.78 32.59 -11.63
C ARG A 4 -26.98 32.66 -12.59
N LYS A 5 -26.95 33.53 -13.59
CA LYS A 5 -27.81 33.42 -14.78
C LYS A 5 -27.52 32.03 -15.40
N SER A 6 -28.54 31.17 -15.44
CA SER A 6 -28.48 29.90 -16.15
C SER A 6 -28.42 30.19 -17.67
N GLU A 7 -27.26 30.13 -18.26
CA GLU A 7 -27.16 30.06 -19.71
C GLU A 7 -27.86 28.77 -20.17
N ILE A 8 -28.89 28.93 -20.97
CA ILE A 8 -29.62 27.79 -21.55
C ILE A 8 -28.63 27.03 -22.45
N ASN A 9 -28.37 25.78 -22.07
CA ASN A 9 -27.47 24.93 -22.85
C ASN A 9 -28.17 24.48 -24.17
N TRP A 10 -28.03 25.29 -25.21
CA TRP A 10 -28.67 25.05 -26.51
C TRP A 10 -28.37 23.67 -27.08
N LYS A 11 -27.24 23.08 -26.83
CA LYS A 11 -26.90 21.70 -27.24
C LYS A 11 -27.81 20.67 -26.59
N LEU A 12 -28.16 20.88 -25.33
CA LEU A 12 -29.09 19.99 -24.59
C LEU A 12 -30.50 20.13 -25.15
N VAL A 13 -30.96 21.36 -25.39
CA VAL A 13 -32.29 21.64 -25.93
C VAL A 13 -32.47 21.00 -27.32
N VAL A 14 -31.51 21.19 -28.21
CA VAL A 14 -31.52 20.59 -29.55
C VAL A 14 -31.55 19.06 -29.47
N ARG A 15 -30.73 18.48 -28.59
CA ARG A 15 -30.72 17.02 -28.38
C ARG A 15 -32.06 16.49 -27.95
N VAL A 16 -32.68 17.10 -26.94
CA VAL A 16 -34.00 16.69 -26.43
C VAL A 16 -35.08 16.83 -27.53
N ALA A 17 -35.07 17.92 -28.28
CA ALA A 17 -35.99 18.14 -29.41
C ALA A 17 -35.87 17.06 -30.51
N CYS A 18 -34.62 16.71 -30.90
CA CYS A 18 -34.37 15.62 -31.85
C CYS A 18 -34.86 14.27 -31.36
N LEU A 19 -34.72 13.99 -30.04
CA LEU A 19 -35.20 12.75 -29.43
C LEU A 19 -36.74 12.69 -29.40
N MET A 20 -37.42 13.80 -29.06
CA MET A 20 -38.88 13.90 -29.12
C MET A 20 -39.40 13.67 -30.53
N LEU A 21 -38.76 14.27 -31.52
CA LEU A 21 -39.09 14.07 -32.96
C LEU A 21 -38.93 12.58 -33.34
N LEU A 22 -37.83 11.96 -32.99
CA LEU A 22 -37.59 10.55 -33.26
C LEU A 22 -38.68 9.67 -32.62
N ASP A 23 -39.01 9.90 -31.32
CA ASP A 23 -40.02 9.13 -30.59
C ASP A 23 -41.43 9.32 -31.25
N VAL A 24 -41.77 10.53 -31.73
CA VAL A 24 -42.99 10.77 -32.46
C VAL A 24 -43.04 10.00 -33.79
N MET A 25 -41.93 9.94 -34.51
CA MET A 25 -41.83 9.11 -35.73
C MET A 25 -41.97 7.62 -35.43
N LEU A 26 -41.35 7.14 -34.37
CA LEU A 26 -41.46 5.75 -33.92
C LEU A 26 -42.92 5.41 -33.45
N LEU A 27 -43.61 6.37 -32.81
CA LEU A 27 -45.00 6.22 -32.45
C LEU A 27 -45.87 6.07 -33.71
N TYR A 28 -45.65 6.96 -34.72
CA TYR A 28 -46.43 6.86 -35.97
C TYR A 28 -46.20 5.52 -36.65
N LEU A 29 -44.92 5.05 -36.71
CA LEU A 29 -44.61 3.76 -37.28
C LEU A 29 -45.24 2.60 -36.49
N ALA A 30 -45.24 2.65 -35.14
CA ALA A 30 -45.91 1.66 -34.30
C ALA A 30 -47.40 1.60 -34.56
N CYS A 31 -48.05 2.76 -34.69
CA CYS A 31 -49.49 2.86 -35.03
C CYS A 31 -49.79 2.28 -36.41
N LEU A 32 -48.99 2.59 -37.42
CA LEU A 32 -49.17 2.00 -38.76
C LEU A 32 -48.96 0.49 -38.75
N LEU A 33 -47.91 -0.01 -38.08
CA LEU A 33 -47.68 -1.45 -37.93
C LEU A 33 -48.81 -2.16 -37.20
N ALA A 34 -49.41 -1.54 -36.17
CA ALA A 34 -50.53 -2.06 -35.45
C ALA A 34 -51.80 -2.21 -36.35
N LEU A 35 -52.07 -1.18 -37.18
CA LEU A 35 -53.17 -1.27 -38.15
C LEU A 35 -52.87 -2.31 -39.23
N LEU A 36 -51.68 -2.30 -39.82
CA LEU A 36 -51.29 -3.28 -40.85
C LEU A 36 -51.38 -4.73 -40.34
N SER A 37 -50.91 -4.98 -39.09
CA SER A 37 -51.01 -6.31 -38.48
C SER A 37 -52.46 -6.76 -38.31
N ARG A 38 -53.40 -5.85 -38.13
CA ARG A 38 -54.84 -6.15 -38.02
C ARG A 38 -55.44 -6.55 -39.37
N PHE A 39 -54.87 -6.11 -40.48
CA PHE A 39 -55.29 -6.39 -41.84
C PHE A 39 -54.33 -7.33 -42.60
N ASP A 40 -53.80 -8.31 -41.94
CA ASP A 40 -52.89 -9.34 -42.48
C ASP A 40 -51.76 -8.78 -43.33
N LEU A 41 -51.24 -7.61 -42.93
CA LEU A 41 -50.17 -6.86 -43.60
C LEU A 41 -50.52 -6.35 -45.01
N SER A 42 -51.83 -6.33 -45.37
CA SER A 42 -52.29 -5.86 -46.64
C SER A 42 -52.50 -4.34 -46.64
N ILE A 43 -51.57 -3.62 -47.30
CA ILE A 43 -51.66 -2.15 -47.47
C ILE A 43 -52.91 -1.75 -48.28
N HIS A 44 -53.30 -2.57 -49.27
CA HIS A 44 -54.44 -2.31 -50.13
C HIS A 44 -55.77 -2.31 -49.34
N THR A 45 -55.94 -3.27 -48.45
CA THR A 45 -57.11 -3.40 -47.56
C THR A 45 -57.20 -2.23 -46.57
N LEU A 46 -56.01 -1.86 -46.01
CA LEU A 46 -55.94 -0.74 -45.05
C LEU A 46 -56.33 0.59 -45.72
N MET A 47 -55.91 0.85 -46.97
CA MET A 47 -56.17 2.11 -47.68
C MET A 47 -57.58 2.23 -48.26
N ARG A 48 -58.18 1.12 -48.69
CA ARG A 48 -59.42 1.15 -49.47
C ARG A 48 -60.68 0.85 -48.65
N ASP A 49 -60.59 -0.04 -47.70
CA ASP A 49 -61.81 -0.58 -47.04
C ASP A 49 -61.93 -0.23 -45.55
N SER A 50 -60.91 0.42 -44.93
CA SER A 50 -60.95 0.76 -43.53
C SER A 50 -61.00 2.28 -43.35
N GLY A 51 -62.04 2.85 -42.80
CA GLY A 51 -62.04 4.24 -42.34
C GLY A 51 -61.05 4.59 -41.23
N PHE A 52 -60.19 3.61 -40.82
CA PHE A 52 -59.27 3.74 -39.65
C PHE A 52 -58.01 4.59 -39.93
N LEU A 53 -57.53 4.66 -41.17
CA LEU A 53 -56.40 5.47 -41.51
C LEU A 53 -56.64 6.99 -41.37
N PRO A 54 -57.78 7.52 -41.87
CA PRO A 54 -58.21 8.90 -41.59
C PRO A 54 -58.42 9.16 -40.09
N ALA A 55 -59.03 8.23 -39.35
CA ALA A 55 -59.21 8.34 -37.92
C ALA A 55 -57.89 8.38 -37.16
N LEU A 56 -56.89 7.54 -37.56
CA LEU A 56 -55.54 7.62 -37.01
C LEU A 56 -54.89 8.98 -37.25
N HIS A 57 -54.94 9.52 -38.50
CA HIS A 57 -54.33 10.82 -38.82
C HIS A 57 -54.95 11.96 -37.99
N ALA A 58 -56.29 11.94 -37.77
CA ALA A 58 -56.99 12.92 -36.93
C ALA A 58 -56.60 12.81 -35.43
N ALA A 59 -56.41 11.61 -34.95
CA ALA A 59 -56.04 11.33 -33.54
C ALA A 59 -54.54 11.50 -33.27
N PHE A 60 -53.70 11.30 -34.28
CA PHE A 60 -52.24 11.20 -34.09
C PHE A 60 -51.58 12.42 -33.41
N PRO A 61 -51.92 13.69 -33.73
CA PRO A 61 -51.36 14.81 -33.01
C PRO A 61 -51.61 14.78 -31.52
N TRP A 62 -52.81 14.37 -31.11
CA TRP A 62 -53.20 14.26 -29.69
C TRP A 62 -52.48 13.08 -29.01
N MET A 63 -52.34 11.96 -29.72
CA MET A 63 -51.57 10.81 -29.28
C MET A 63 -50.09 11.16 -29.06
N ALA A 64 -49.50 11.93 -29.99
CA ALA A 64 -48.10 12.37 -29.87
C ALA A 64 -47.90 13.30 -28.65
N ILE A 65 -48.81 14.29 -28.48
CA ILE A 65 -48.75 15.16 -27.30
C ILE A 65 -48.93 14.38 -26.04
N GLY A 66 -49.89 13.44 -25.96
CA GLY A 66 -50.13 12.58 -24.83
C GLY A 66 -48.88 11.72 -24.48
N MET A 67 -48.25 11.14 -25.49
CA MET A 67 -47.01 10.38 -25.31
C MET A 67 -45.86 11.24 -24.75
N ILE A 68 -45.62 12.40 -25.32
CA ILE A 68 -44.54 13.29 -24.84
C ILE A 68 -44.83 13.74 -23.42
N THR A 69 -46.06 14.11 -23.09
CA THR A 69 -46.48 14.52 -21.73
C THR A 69 -46.29 13.39 -20.71
N LEU A 70 -46.49 12.14 -21.11
CA LEU A 70 -46.29 10.98 -20.27
C LEU A 70 -44.81 10.63 -20.10
N PHE A 71 -43.98 10.85 -21.12
CA PHE A 71 -42.54 10.49 -21.11
C PHE A 71 -41.69 11.45 -20.30
N ILE A 72 -42.09 12.72 -20.14
CA ILE A 72 -41.35 13.75 -19.37
C ILE A 72 -41.22 13.37 -17.89
N PRO A 73 -42.29 13.07 -17.13
CA PRO A 73 -42.21 12.70 -15.71
C PRO A 73 -41.46 11.38 -15.48
N LEU A 74 -41.48 10.46 -16.47
CA LEU A 74 -40.74 9.20 -16.43
C LEU A 74 -39.26 9.37 -16.80
N LYS A 75 -38.78 10.63 -16.93
CA LYS A 75 -37.40 11.02 -17.18
C LYS A 75 -36.76 10.42 -18.44
N LEU A 76 -37.54 9.96 -19.41
CA LEU A 76 -37.05 9.32 -20.63
C LEU A 76 -36.25 10.26 -21.54
N TYR A 77 -36.35 11.58 -21.37
CA TYR A 77 -35.59 12.60 -22.10
C TYR A 77 -34.42 13.19 -21.33
N SER A 78 -34.32 12.91 -20.00
CA SER A 78 -33.28 13.43 -19.14
C SER A 78 -32.20 12.37 -18.81
N SER A 79 -32.40 11.11 -19.19
CA SER A 79 -31.46 10.06 -18.92
C SER A 79 -30.28 10.04 -19.92
N LEU A 80 -29.13 9.59 -19.45
CA LEU A 80 -27.93 9.43 -20.28
C LEU A 80 -27.96 8.05 -20.96
N TRP A 81 -28.32 7.99 -22.24
CA TRP A 81 -28.42 6.75 -23.01
C TRP A 81 -27.14 5.91 -23.07
N GLU A 82 -26.03 6.53 -22.72
CA GLU A 82 -24.73 5.88 -22.60
C GLU A 82 -24.74 4.77 -21.53
N PHE A 83 -25.58 4.94 -20.50
CA PHE A 83 -25.70 4.02 -19.36
C PHE A 83 -27.06 3.30 -19.30
N ALA A 84 -27.81 3.32 -20.41
CA ALA A 84 -29.11 2.67 -20.47
C ALA A 84 -29.06 1.23 -19.92
N GLY A 85 -29.82 0.96 -18.87
CA GLY A 85 -29.84 -0.30 -18.12
C GLY A 85 -31.26 -0.89 -18.01
N VAL A 86 -31.41 -1.82 -17.08
CA VAL A 86 -32.69 -2.48 -16.76
C VAL A 86 -33.74 -1.46 -16.28
N GLU A 87 -33.34 -0.43 -15.54
CA GLU A 87 -34.24 0.61 -15.03
C GLU A 87 -34.90 1.41 -16.19
N GLU A 88 -34.13 1.76 -17.22
CA GLU A 88 -34.69 2.47 -18.38
C GLU A 88 -35.64 1.59 -19.19
N LEU A 89 -35.35 0.30 -19.32
CA LEU A 89 -36.27 -0.64 -19.96
C LEU A 89 -37.57 -0.71 -19.18
N LEU A 90 -37.54 -0.73 -17.85
CA LEU A 90 -38.73 -0.69 -16.99
C LEU A 90 -39.53 0.60 -17.17
N HIS A 91 -38.88 1.76 -17.29
CA HIS A 91 -39.52 3.03 -17.56
C HIS A 91 -40.20 3.05 -18.94
N ILE A 92 -39.54 2.49 -19.98
CA ILE A 92 -40.14 2.36 -21.34
C ILE A 92 -41.40 1.45 -21.27
N LEU A 93 -41.28 0.29 -20.62
CA LEU A 93 -42.43 -0.64 -20.46
C LEU A 93 -43.59 0.02 -19.73
N CYS A 94 -43.33 0.70 -18.62
CA CYS A 94 -44.36 1.42 -17.86
C CYS A 94 -45.03 2.52 -18.68
N ALA A 95 -44.22 3.33 -19.38
CA ALA A 95 -44.69 4.42 -20.23
C ALA A 95 -45.60 3.92 -21.37
N CYS A 96 -45.17 2.87 -22.08
CA CYS A 96 -45.90 2.28 -23.18
C CYS A 96 -47.19 1.60 -22.68
N PHE A 97 -47.16 0.95 -21.52
CA PHE A 97 -48.36 0.35 -20.91
C PHE A 97 -49.38 1.43 -20.54
N LEU A 98 -48.97 2.51 -19.87
CA LEU A 98 -49.84 3.63 -19.53
C LEU A 98 -50.41 4.31 -20.78
N PHE A 99 -49.61 4.49 -21.83
CA PHE A 99 -50.05 5.03 -23.10
C PHE A 99 -51.12 4.11 -23.78
N ALA A 100 -50.85 2.79 -23.81
CA ALA A 100 -51.80 1.83 -24.38
C ALA A 100 -53.12 1.76 -23.59
N ALA A 101 -53.05 1.80 -22.25
CA ALA A 101 -54.21 1.82 -21.38
C ALA A 101 -55.07 3.09 -21.59
N ALA A 102 -54.42 4.26 -21.67
CA ALA A 102 -55.10 5.53 -21.94
C ALA A 102 -55.77 5.52 -23.31
N THR A 103 -55.09 5.04 -24.35
CA THR A 103 -55.62 4.91 -25.70
C THR A 103 -56.81 3.93 -25.73
N LEU A 104 -56.73 2.81 -25.01
CA LEU A 104 -57.81 1.85 -24.90
C LEU A 104 -59.07 2.47 -24.23
N LEU A 105 -58.89 3.24 -23.17
CA LEU A 105 -59.99 3.95 -22.51
C LEU A 105 -60.66 4.93 -23.46
N LEU A 106 -59.93 5.71 -24.22
CA LEU A 106 -60.47 6.65 -25.22
C LEU A 106 -61.28 5.94 -26.30
N ILE A 107 -60.85 4.74 -26.73
CA ILE A 107 -61.61 3.91 -27.67
C ILE A 107 -62.90 3.36 -27.00
N LEU A 108 -62.82 2.91 -25.76
CA LEU A 108 -64.01 2.36 -25.04
C LEU A 108 -65.06 3.44 -24.75
N PHE A 109 -64.63 4.70 -24.55
CA PHE A 109 -65.56 5.83 -24.37
C PHE A 109 -66.05 6.42 -25.72
N GLY A 110 -65.68 5.82 -26.84
CA GLY A 110 -66.08 6.28 -28.16
C GLY A 110 -65.49 7.61 -28.65
N VAL A 111 -64.38 8.05 -28.01
CA VAL A 111 -63.67 9.26 -28.38
C VAL A 111 -62.76 9.02 -29.61
N LEU A 112 -62.26 7.80 -29.76
CA LEU A 112 -61.36 7.37 -30.86
C LEU A 112 -62.04 6.23 -31.64
N ASP A 113 -62.21 6.40 -32.92
CA ASP A 113 -62.79 5.39 -33.84
C ASP A 113 -61.68 4.47 -34.36
N LEU A 114 -61.06 3.67 -33.45
CA LEU A 114 -59.98 2.71 -33.75
C LEU A 114 -60.34 1.32 -33.20
N PRO A 115 -59.79 0.25 -33.81
CA PRO A 115 -60.06 -1.10 -33.35
C PRO A 115 -59.61 -1.34 -31.89
N ARG A 116 -60.34 -2.12 -31.09
CA ARG A 116 -60.01 -2.44 -29.69
C ARG A 116 -58.67 -3.16 -29.53
N SER A 117 -58.19 -3.89 -30.56
CA SER A 117 -56.88 -4.54 -30.57
C SER A 117 -55.73 -3.56 -30.86
N PHE A 118 -56.01 -2.37 -31.41
CA PHE A 118 -55.03 -1.38 -31.81
C PHE A 118 -54.08 -0.94 -30.64
N PRO A 119 -54.57 -0.55 -29.46
CA PRO A 119 -53.69 -0.09 -28.37
C PRO A 119 -52.67 -1.15 -27.90
N VAL A 120 -53.10 -2.42 -27.87
CA VAL A 120 -52.20 -3.52 -27.47
C VAL A 120 -51.11 -3.73 -28.50
N LEU A 121 -51.44 -3.80 -29.78
CA LEU A 121 -50.48 -3.97 -30.86
C LEU A 121 -49.59 -2.75 -30.99
N ALA A 122 -50.12 -1.54 -30.93
CA ALA A 122 -49.34 -0.30 -30.98
C ALA A 122 -48.39 -0.18 -29.80
N GLY A 123 -48.82 -0.57 -28.58
CA GLY A 123 -47.98 -0.61 -27.40
C GLY A 123 -46.81 -1.59 -27.52
N LEU A 124 -47.06 -2.80 -28.05
CA LEU A 124 -46.03 -3.81 -28.27
C LEU A 124 -44.98 -3.34 -29.30
N TYR A 125 -45.43 -2.79 -30.45
CA TYR A 125 -44.54 -2.25 -31.47
C TYR A 125 -43.74 -1.04 -30.93
N LEU A 126 -44.41 -0.17 -30.15
CA LEU A 126 -43.76 1.00 -29.56
C LEU A 126 -42.65 0.61 -28.57
N VAL A 127 -42.91 -0.38 -27.68
CA VAL A 127 -41.88 -0.95 -26.79
C VAL A 127 -40.69 -1.47 -27.59
N ALA A 128 -40.96 -2.26 -28.65
CA ALA A 128 -39.89 -2.85 -29.46
C ALA A 128 -39.04 -1.76 -30.18
N LEU A 129 -39.70 -0.77 -30.80
CA LEU A 129 -39.06 0.31 -31.55
C LEU A 129 -38.26 1.26 -30.64
N LEU A 130 -38.82 1.68 -29.50
CA LEU A 130 -38.14 2.53 -28.53
C LEU A 130 -36.95 1.82 -27.90
N SER A 131 -37.12 0.55 -27.51
CA SER A 131 -36.02 -0.24 -26.98
C SER A 131 -34.92 -0.41 -28.03
N ALA A 132 -35.26 -0.80 -29.25
CA ALA A 132 -34.31 -0.94 -30.34
C ALA A 132 -33.55 0.36 -30.60
N SER A 133 -34.24 1.52 -30.70
CA SER A 133 -33.63 2.83 -30.88
C SER A 133 -32.62 3.19 -29.80
N ARG A 134 -32.95 2.97 -28.54
CA ARG A 134 -32.10 3.35 -27.39
C ARG A 134 -30.95 2.39 -27.15
N PHE A 135 -31.16 1.10 -27.32
CA PHE A 135 -30.11 0.09 -27.18
C PHE A 135 -29.15 0.01 -28.40
N SER A 136 -29.66 0.34 -29.63
CA SER A 136 -28.80 0.39 -30.82
C SER A 136 -27.71 1.48 -30.70
N TYR A 137 -28.04 2.64 -30.16
CA TYR A 137 -27.05 3.71 -29.91
C TYR A 137 -25.92 3.22 -29.00
N ARG A 138 -26.26 2.51 -27.92
CA ARG A 138 -25.28 1.91 -27.02
C ARG A 138 -24.44 0.83 -27.73
N LEU A 139 -25.06 -0.01 -28.54
CA LEU A 139 -24.38 -1.08 -29.27
C LEU A 139 -23.37 -0.50 -30.29
N ILE A 140 -23.82 0.47 -31.10
CA ILE A 140 -22.98 1.13 -32.08
C ILE A 140 -21.79 1.83 -31.42
N ARG A 141 -22.02 2.57 -30.34
CA ARG A 141 -20.94 3.22 -29.60
C ARG A 141 -19.96 2.21 -29.01
N THR A 142 -20.46 1.11 -28.44
CA THR A 142 -19.60 0.04 -27.91
C THR A 142 -18.74 -0.60 -29.00
N ILE A 143 -19.28 -0.78 -30.21
CA ILE A 143 -18.55 -1.32 -31.35
C ILE A 143 -17.51 -0.31 -31.88
N LEU A 144 -17.89 0.96 -32.05
CA LEU A 144 -17.01 2.02 -32.54
C LEU A 144 -15.84 2.29 -31.56
N HIS A 145 -16.10 2.29 -30.25
CA HIS A 145 -15.03 2.47 -29.25
C HIS A 145 -14.08 1.27 -29.17
N ARG A 146 -14.50 0.08 -29.55
CA ARG A 146 -13.59 -1.08 -29.67
C ARG A 146 -12.58 -0.95 -30.81
N SER A 147 -12.87 -0.17 -31.83
CA SER A 147 -12.00 -0.02 -33.02
C SER A 147 -10.98 1.13 -32.93
N GLY A 148 -11.00 1.94 -31.89
CA GLY A 148 -10.26 3.23 -31.86
C GLY A 148 -8.92 3.26 -31.13
N SER A 149 -8.40 2.17 -30.55
CA SER A 149 -7.12 2.19 -29.82
C SER A 149 -6.29 0.95 -30.07
N GLU A 150 -5.62 0.91 -31.23
CA GLU A 150 -4.54 -0.07 -31.52
C GLU A 150 -3.21 0.26 -30.84
N LYS A 151 -3.20 0.77 -29.61
CA LYS A 151 -2.01 0.62 -28.79
C LYS A 151 -1.95 -0.83 -28.35
N ARG A 152 -0.87 -1.55 -28.72
CA ARG A 152 -0.63 -2.94 -28.35
C ARG A 152 -0.80 -3.10 -26.83
N LYS A 153 -1.97 -3.57 -26.39
CA LYS A 153 -2.27 -3.81 -24.98
C LYS A 153 -1.50 -5.03 -24.51
N LYS A 154 -0.90 -4.96 -23.34
CA LYS A 154 -0.16 -6.06 -22.69
C LYS A 154 -1.10 -7.22 -22.38
N ARG A 155 -0.70 -8.42 -22.76
CA ARG A 155 -1.44 -9.65 -22.46
C ARG A 155 -1.30 -9.96 -20.97
N THR A 156 -2.39 -9.84 -20.23
CA THR A 156 -2.41 -9.89 -18.76
C THR A 156 -3.15 -11.14 -18.27
N MET A 157 -2.57 -11.83 -17.30
CA MET A 157 -3.23 -12.85 -16.48
C MET A 157 -3.66 -12.23 -15.16
N LEU A 158 -4.90 -12.45 -14.75
CA LEU A 158 -5.43 -11.99 -13.46
C LEU A 158 -5.55 -13.18 -12.50
N ILE A 159 -5.01 -13.06 -11.31
CA ILE A 159 -5.11 -14.08 -10.26
C ILE A 159 -6.11 -13.60 -9.21
N GLY A 160 -7.17 -14.36 -9.02
CA GLY A 160 -8.30 -14.09 -8.15
C GLY A 160 -9.56 -13.68 -8.91
N ALA A 161 -10.61 -14.52 -8.85
CA ALA A 161 -11.94 -14.30 -9.42
C ALA A 161 -12.97 -13.88 -8.33
N GLY A 162 -12.51 -13.24 -7.26
CA GLY A 162 -13.35 -12.66 -6.22
C GLY A 162 -13.76 -11.22 -6.53
N SER A 163 -14.32 -10.51 -5.54
CA SER A 163 -14.75 -9.12 -5.66
C SER A 163 -13.63 -8.17 -6.11
N ALA A 164 -12.43 -8.33 -5.56
CA ALA A 164 -11.25 -7.54 -5.94
C ALA A 164 -10.84 -7.79 -7.39
N GLY A 165 -10.80 -9.06 -7.84
CA GLY A 165 -10.48 -9.41 -9.23
C GLY A 165 -11.53 -8.87 -10.20
N MET A 166 -12.81 -8.90 -9.83
CA MET A 166 -13.91 -8.33 -10.64
C MET A 166 -13.74 -6.81 -10.81
N LEU A 167 -13.35 -6.09 -9.75
CA LEU A 167 -13.09 -4.65 -9.81
C LEU A 167 -11.91 -4.33 -10.74
N VAL A 168 -10.79 -5.05 -10.60
CA VAL A 168 -9.60 -4.90 -11.45
C VAL A 168 -9.96 -5.17 -12.92
N LEU A 169 -10.70 -6.24 -13.19
CA LEU A 169 -11.12 -6.61 -14.53
C LEU A 169 -12.06 -5.57 -15.15
N ARG A 170 -12.99 -5.04 -14.35
CA ARG A 170 -13.88 -3.95 -14.77
C ARG A 170 -13.08 -2.73 -15.22
N GLU A 171 -12.15 -2.29 -14.41
CA GLU A 171 -11.34 -1.10 -14.67
C GLU A 171 -10.46 -1.28 -15.92
N PHE A 172 -9.79 -2.42 -16.07
CA PHE A 172 -8.99 -2.71 -17.26
C PHE A 172 -9.81 -2.75 -18.56
N GLN A 173 -11.10 -3.10 -18.45
CA GLN A 173 -12.01 -3.11 -19.61
C GLN A 173 -12.67 -1.76 -19.90
N THR A 174 -12.90 -0.91 -18.88
CA THR A 174 -13.63 0.35 -19.03
C THR A 174 -12.73 1.57 -19.17
N SER A 175 -11.51 1.52 -18.63
CA SER A 175 -10.56 2.64 -18.71
C SER A 175 -9.90 2.71 -20.08
N GLU A 176 -10.11 3.83 -20.79
CA GLU A 176 -9.49 4.11 -22.10
C GLU A 176 -7.96 4.16 -22.03
N ASN A 177 -7.41 4.51 -20.88
CA ASN A 177 -5.97 4.58 -20.65
C ASN A 177 -5.34 3.25 -20.21
N SER A 178 -6.14 2.19 -20.05
CA SER A 178 -5.63 0.89 -19.65
C SER A 178 -4.80 0.25 -20.78
N GLN A 179 -3.54 -0.04 -20.45
CA GLN A 179 -2.62 -0.77 -21.33
C GLN A 179 -2.75 -2.30 -21.20
N ASN A 180 -3.67 -2.79 -20.36
CA ASN A 180 -3.82 -4.20 -20.02
C ASN A 180 -4.99 -4.84 -20.79
N ASN A 181 -4.75 -6.03 -21.37
CA ASN A 181 -5.77 -6.90 -21.94
C ASN A 181 -5.77 -8.22 -21.15
N VAL A 182 -6.78 -8.44 -20.30
CA VAL A 182 -6.88 -9.66 -19.51
C VAL A 182 -7.30 -10.83 -20.40
N VAL A 183 -6.40 -11.78 -20.61
CA VAL A 183 -6.56 -12.96 -21.48
C VAL A 183 -7.17 -14.13 -20.74
N CYS A 184 -6.87 -14.26 -19.44
CA CYS A 184 -7.42 -15.30 -18.58
C CYS A 184 -7.41 -14.88 -17.11
N VAL A 185 -8.26 -15.56 -16.35
CA VAL A 185 -8.31 -15.46 -14.88
C VAL A 185 -7.93 -16.81 -14.29
N ILE A 186 -7.22 -16.80 -13.17
CA ILE A 186 -6.86 -17.96 -12.35
C ILE A 186 -7.57 -17.83 -11.01
N ASP A 187 -8.17 -18.91 -10.52
CA ASP A 187 -8.76 -18.99 -9.19
C ASP A 187 -8.72 -20.45 -8.68
N ASP A 188 -8.38 -20.63 -7.42
CA ASP A 188 -8.25 -21.96 -6.82
C ASP A 188 -9.60 -22.61 -6.48
N ASP A 189 -10.67 -21.84 -6.52
CA ASP A 189 -12.03 -22.32 -6.34
C ASP A 189 -12.46 -23.14 -7.56
N ARG A 190 -12.49 -24.46 -7.40
CA ARG A 190 -12.85 -25.42 -8.46
C ARG A 190 -14.26 -25.19 -9.02
N ASP A 191 -15.17 -24.65 -8.23
CA ASP A 191 -16.54 -24.38 -8.67
C ASP A 191 -16.62 -23.24 -9.69
N LYS A 192 -15.60 -22.39 -9.75
CA LYS A 192 -15.49 -21.31 -10.74
C LYS A 192 -14.79 -21.74 -12.02
N LEU A 193 -14.08 -22.85 -12.01
CA LEU A 193 -13.27 -23.31 -13.15
C LEU A 193 -14.12 -23.46 -14.42
N GLY A 194 -13.62 -22.96 -15.54
CA GLY A 194 -14.30 -23.01 -16.83
C GLY A 194 -15.40 -21.96 -17.01
N LYS A 195 -15.85 -21.29 -15.95
CA LYS A 195 -16.84 -20.19 -16.01
C LYS A 195 -16.21 -18.90 -16.53
N TYR A 196 -17.04 -17.93 -16.84
CA TYR A 196 -16.65 -16.62 -17.35
C TYR A 196 -16.97 -15.51 -16.37
N ILE A 197 -16.04 -14.61 -16.17
CA ILE A 197 -16.23 -13.36 -15.47
C ILE A 197 -16.02 -12.20 -16.46
N ARG A 198 -17.06 -11.39 -16.73
CA ARG A 198 -17.01 -10.29 -17.71
C ARG A 198 -16.41 -10.69 -19.07
N ASN A 199 -16.82 -11.81 -19.63
CA ASN A 199 -16.33 -12.41 -20.89
C ASN A 199 -14.87 -12.91 -20.87
N VAL A 200 -14.20 -12.97 -19.71
CA VAL A 200 -12.89 -13.58 -19.57
C VAL A 200 -13.04 -14.92 -18.86
N LYS A 201 -12.45 -15.99 -19.45
CA LYS A 201 -12.54 -17.36 -18.94
C LYS A 201 -11.66 -17.55 -17.70
N ILE A 202 -12.17 -18.19 -16.65
CA ILE A 202 -11.38 -18.74 -15.55
C ILE A 202 -10.76 -20.04 -16.07
N ALA A 203 -9.44 -19.97 -16.34
CA ALA A 203 -8.77 -20.95 -17.19
C ALA A 203 -8.08 -22.06 -16.41
N GLY A 204 -7.84 -21.88 -15.10
CA GLY A 204 -7.12 -22.84 -14.29
C GLY A 204 -6.98 -22.41 -12.84
N THR A 205 -6.24 -23.19 -12.08
CA THR A 205 -5.85 -22.95 -10.68
C THR A 205 -4.40 -22.46 -10.60
N ARG A 206 -3.88 -22.25 -9.37
CA ARG A 206 -2.47 -21.83 -9.16
C ARG A 206 -1.46 -22.75 -9.84
N ASP A 207 -1.75 -24.05 -9.96
CA ASP A 207 -0.85 -25.04 -10.55
C ASP A 207 -0.68 -24.85 -12.06
N ASP A 208 -1.66 -24.22 -12.70
CA ASP A 208 -1.67 -23.99 -14.15
C ASP A 208 -0.98 -22.66 -14.55
N ILE A 209 -0.55 -21.84 -13.60
CA ILE A 209 -0.01 -20.48 -13.84
C ILE A 209 1.11 -20.51 -14.87
N VAL A 210 2.11 -21.39 -14.68
CA VAL A 210 3.31 -21.44 -15.54
C VAL A 210 2.95 -21.88 -16.96
N ALA A 211 2.17 -22.96 -17.10
CA ALA A 211 1.75 -23.50 -18.38
C ALA A 211 0.87 -22.52 -19.17
N LEU A 212 -0.07 -21.85 -18.48
CA LEU A 212 -0.95 -20.87 -19.10
C LEU A 212 -0.22 -19.56 -19.45
N ALA A 213 0.77 -19.17 -18.67
CA ALA A 213 1.58 -17.99 -18.99
C ALA A 213 2.33 -18.17 -20.31
N GLN A 214 2.93 -19.32 -20.52
CA GLN A 214 3.64 -19.68 -21.75
C GLN A 214 2.69 -19.85 -22.94
N SER A 215 1.66 -20.71 -22.81
CA SER A 215 0.74 -21.05 -23.91
C SER A 215 -0.06 -19.83 -24.39
N ARG A 216 -0.41 -18.91 -23.48
CA ARG A 216 -1.15 -17.70 -23.80
C ARG A 216 -0.28 -16.46 -24.00
N ARG A 217 1.05 -16.61 -23.99
CA ARG A 217 2.03 -15.51 -24.16
C ARG A 217 1.70 -14.33 -23.26
N ILE A 218 1.60 -14.57 -21.96
CA ILE A 218 1.32 -13.53 -20.95
C ILE A 218 2.55 -12.66 -20.77
N GLU A 219 2.36 -11.36 -20.74
CA GLU A 219 3.41 -10.35 -20.54
C GLU A 219 3.39 -9.82 -19.10
N GLU A 220 2.20 -9.81 -18.46
CA GLU A 220 2.00 -9.26 -17.12
C GLU A 220 1.03 -10.12 -16.31
N ILE A 221 1.33 -10.35 -15.04
CA ILE A 221 0.45 -11.04 -14.09
C ILE A 221 0.04 -10.04 -12.99
N VAL A 222 -1.26 -9.95 -12.72
CA VAL A 222 -1.81 -9.11 -11.66
C VAL A 222 -2.44 -9.98 -10.59
N LEU A 223 -1.89 -9.90 -9.36
CA LEU A 223 -2.40 -10.61 -8.20
C LEU A 223 -3.48 -9.77 -7.50
N ALA A 224 -4.74 -10.19 -7.58
CA ALA A 224 -5.91 -9.49 -7.03
C ALA A 224 -6.62 -10.31 -5.95
N ILE A 225 -5.86 -10.77 -4.94
CA ILE A 225 -6.35 -11.53 -3.78
C ILE A 225 -5.95 -10.84 -2.46
N PRO A 226 -6.43 -9.61 -2.19
CA PRO A 226 -6.00 -8.81 -1.04
C PRO A 226 -6.36 -9.43 0.32
N THR A 227 -7.35 -10.32 0.37
CA THR A 227 -7.82 -11.00 1.59
C THR A 227 -7.15 -12.34 1.85
N ALA A 228 -6.37 -12.86 0.90
CA ALA A 228 -5.69 -14.14 1.07
C ALA A 228 -4.60 -14.06 2.14
N ALA A 229 -4.41 -15.15 2.89
CA ALA A 229 -3.34 -15.26 3.87
C ALA A 229 -1.98 -14.98 3.23
N VAL A 230 -1.07 -14.38 3.97
CA VAL A 230 0.24 -13.95 3.48
C VAL A 230 1.04 -15.12 2.92
N ARG A 231 0.98 -16.29 3.60
CA ARG A 231 1.61 -17.53 3.12
C ARG A 231 1.09 -17.97 1.76
N GLU A 232 -0.21 -17.88 1.53
CA GLU A 232 -0.84 -18.19 0.24
C GLU A 232 -0.39 -17.24 -0.86
N ARG A 233 -0.39 -15.94 -0.59
CA ARG A 233 0.11 -14.93 -1.53
C ARG A 233 1.56 -15.16 -1.91
N ARG A 234 2.42 -15.49 -0.92
CA ARG A 234 3.84 -15.83 -1.14
C ARG A 234 3.97 -17.04 -2.07
N ASN A 235 3.24 -18.12 -1.81
CA ASN A 235 3.29 -19.33 -2.63
C ASN A 235 2.90 -19.04 -4.08
N ILE A 236 1.82 -18.27 -4.29
CA ILE A 236 1.38 -17.89 -5.64
C ILE A 236 2.41 -16.98 -6.32
N LEU A 237 2.98 -16.01 -5.60
CA LEU A 237 4.02 -15.14 -6.15
C LEU A 237 5.27 -15.92 -6.57
N GLN A 238 5.68 -16.96 -5.80
CA GLN A 238 6.80 -17.84 -6.17
C GLN A 238 6.52 -18.64 -7.45
N LEU A 239 5.27 -19.06 -7.68
CA LEU A 239 4.88 -19.69 -8.95
C LEU A 239 4.91 -18.67 -10.10
N CYS A 240 4.41 -17.45 -9.87
CA CYS A 240 4.43 -16.38 -10.85
C CYS A 240 5.85 -15.99 -11.27
N GLN A 241 6.82 -15.97 -10.35
CA GLN A 241 8.23 -15.67 -10.66
C GLN A 241 8.83 -16.65 -11.69
N LYS A 242 8.41 -17.92 -11.69
CA LYS A 242 8.89 -18.93 -12.66
C LYS A 242 8.44 -18.65 -14.10
N THR A 243 7.52 -17.68 -14.30
CA THR A 243 6.98 -17.34 -15.63
C THR A 243 7.80 -16.29 -16.38
N GLY A 244 8.67 -15.55 -15.70
CA GLY A 244 9.39 -14.39 -16.27
C GLY A 244 8.50 -13.19 -16.61
N CYS A 245 7.20 -13.25 -16.30
CA CYS A 245 6.27 -12.15 -16.55
C CYS A 245 6.46 -11.00 -15.55
N ARG A 246 6.07 -9.78 -15.95
CA ARG A 246 6.00 -8.66 -15.00
C ARG A 246 4.92 -8.92 -13.96
N LEU A 247 5.27 -8.78 -12.69
CA LEU A 247 4.36 -9.06 -11.58
C LEU A 247 3.83 -7.77 -10.96
N LYS A 248 2.52 -7.67 -10.84
CA LYS A 248 1.82 -6.60 -10.11
C LYS A 248 0.92 -7.19 -9.03
N ILE A 249 0.73 -6.43 -7.98
CA ILE A 249 -0.11 -6.82 -6.85
C ILE A 249 -1.08 -5.69 -6.49
N LEU A 250 -2.31 -6.08 -6.17
CA LEU A 250 -3.23 -5.24 -5.44
C LEU A 250 -2.92 -5.42 -3.95
N PRO A 251 -2.50 -4.36 -3.23
CA PRO A 251 -2.15 -4.45 -1.81
C PRO A 251 -3.27 -5.03 -0.95
N GLY A 252 -2.92 -5.69 0.15
CA GLY A 252 -3.89 -6.23 1.10
C GLY A 252 -4.75 -5.14 1.75
N ILE A 253 -5.95 -5.50 2.21
CA ILE A 253 -6.91 -4.56 2.84
C ILE A 253 -6.26 -3.84 4.02
N TYR A 254 -5.40 -4.51 4.79
CA TYR A 254 -4.67 -3.93 5.92
C TYR A 254 -3.62 -2.87 5.54
N GLN A 255 -3.18 -2.83 4.28
CA GLN A 255 -2.26 -1.80 3.76
C GLN A 255 -3.01 -0.58 3.18
N LEU A 256 -4.34 -0.62 3.21
CA LEU A 256 -5.22 0.43 2.70
C LEU A 256 -5.74 1.24 3.89
N ALA A 257 -5.29 2.47 4.04
CA ALA A 257 -5.62 3.35 5.18
C ALA A 257 -7.13 3.52 5.47
N ASN A 258 -8.01 3.18 4.52
CA ASN A 258 -9.47 3.34 4.61
C ASN A 258 -10.26 2.05 4.32
N GLY A 259 -9.62 0.87 4.23
CA GLY A 259 -10.32 -0.40 3.96
C GLY A 259 -10.96 -0.53 2.57
N GLU A 260 -10.90 0.49 1.72
CA GLU A 260 -11.44 0.46 0.37
C GLU A 260 -10.40 -0.04 -0.65
N VAL A 261 -10.82 -0.99 -1.47
CA VAL A 261 -10.01 -1.52 -2.58
C VAL A 261 -9.93 -0.47 -3.69
N ASN A 262 -8.83 0.26 -3.75
CA ASN A 262 -8.58 1.24 -4.82
C ASN A 262 -7.60 0.66 -5.85
N ILE A 263 -8.06 0.54 -7.09
CA ILE A 263 -7.31 -0.02 -8.22
C ILE A 263 -6.12 0.85 -8.63
N GLN A 264 -6.16 2.16 -8.37
CA GLN A 264 -5.02 3.06 -8.57
C GLN A 264 -3.79 2.68 -7.72
N LYS A 265 -3.97 1.80 -6.73
CA LYS A 265 -2.90 1.27 -5.87
C LYS A 265 -2.25 -0.02 -6.40
N ILE A 266 -2.64 -0.52 -7.58
CA ILE A 266 -1.91 -1.62 -8.22
C ILE A 266 -0.48 -1.17 -8.47
N ARG A 267 0.46 -1.87 -7.82
CA ARG A 267 1.90 -1.58 -7.92
C ARG A 267 2.68 -2.82 -8.35
N ASN A 268 3.89 -2.62 -8.79
CA ASN A 268 4.79 -3.75 -9.00
C ASN A 268 4.99 -4.51 -7.67
N VAL A 269 5.16 -5.83 -7.78
CA VAL A 269 5.51 -6.67 -6.63
C VAL A 269 6.88 -6.24 -6.12
N ASP A 270 6.97 -5.99 -4.83
CA ASP A 270 8.23 -5.69 -4.15
C ASP A 270 8.74 -6.94 -3.41
N VAL A 271 10.01 -6.92 -3.03
CA VAL A 271 10.63 -7.95 -2.18
C VAL A 271 9.87 -8.16 -0.88
N GLN A 272 9.31 -7.11 -0.30
CA GLN A 272 8.48 -7.21 0.90
C GLN A 272 7.28 -8.16 0.74
N ASP A 273 6.69 -8.20 -0.45
CA ASP A 273 5.55 -9.09 -0.75
C ASP A 273 5.98 -10.58 -0.81
N LEU A 274 7.25 -10.84 -1.15
CA LEU A 274 7.83 -12.18 -1.22
C LEU A 274 8.27 -12.72 0.14
N LEU A 275 8.63 -11.84 1.07
CA LEU A 275 9.08 -12.25 2.40
C LEU A 275 7.92 -12.76 3.27
N GLY A 276 6.68 -12.42 2.90
CA GLY A 276 5.48 -13.06 3.42
C GLY A 276 5.34 -12.95 4.94
N ARG A 277 5.43 -11.74 5.50
CA ARG A 277 5.10 -11.49 6.91
C ARG A 277 3.63 -11.11 7.07
N ASP A 278 3.02 -11.60 8.13
CA ASP A 278 1.70 -11.13 8.55
C ASP A 278 1.82 -9.67 9.04
N CYS A 279 0.76 -8.89 8.85
CA CYS A 279 0.72 -7.55 9.39
C CYS A 279 0.81 -7.60 10.91
N VAL A 280 1.69 -6.79 11.48
CA VAL A 280 1.85 -6.69 12.92
C VAL A 280 0.60 -6.05 13.53
N GLU A 281 -0.03 -6.75 14.47
CA GLU A 281 -1.11 -6.21 15.27
C GLU A 281 -0.54 -5.51 16.50
N VAL A 282 -0.85 -4.24 16.66
CA VAL A 282 -0.49 -3.43 17.82
C VAL A 282 -1.74 -2.89 18.49
N ASP A 283 -1.67 -2.73 19.81
CA ASP A 283 -2.76 -2.09 20.56
C ASP A 283 -2.67 -0.57 20.42
N LEU A 284 -3.43 -0.05 19.45
CA LEU A 284 -3.48 1.38 19.16
C LEU A 284 -4.00 2.21 20.33
N SER A 285 -4.82 1.63 21.23
CA SER A 285 -5.37 2.33 22.38
C SER A 285 -4.30 2.55 23.46
N GLN A 286 -3.45 1.55 23.70
CA GLN A 286 -2.30 1.66 24.61
C GLN A 286 -1.27 2.65 24.09
N ILE A 287 -0.95 2.59 22.79
CA ILE A 287 -0.02 3.53 22.16
C ILE A 287 -0.58 4.95 22.26
N ALA A 288 -1.85 5.16 21.93
CA ALA A 288 -2.49 6.47 22.02
C ALA A 288 -2.47 7.03 23.46
N GLY A 289 -2.81 6.22 24.44
CA GLY A 289 -2.75 6.59 25.86
C GLY A 289 -1.34 6.95 26.35
N TYR A 290 -0.32 6.36 25.74
CA TYR A 290 1.08 6.64 26.06
C TYR A 290 1.59 7.93 25.42
N LEU A 291 1.22 8.23 24.16
CA LEU A 291 1.77 9.34 23.36
C LEU A 291 0.93 10.62 23.37
N SER A 292 -0.39 10.50 23.51
CA SER A 292 -1.31 11.65 23.39
C SER A 292 -1.06 12.71 24.46
N GLY A 293 -1.03 13.97 24.03
CA GLY A 293 -0.81 15.11 24.92
C GLY A 293 0.60 15.25 25.49
N LYS A 294 1.57 14.39 25.07
CA LYS A 294 2.96 14.41 25.52
C LYS A 294 3.86 15.21 24.60
N THR A 295 4.92 15.79 25.17
CA THR A 295 6.05 16.34 24.41
C THR A 295 7.05 15.21 24.15
N ILE A 296 7.30 14.90 22.88
CA ILE A 296 8.08 13.74 22.46
C ILE A 296 9.30 14.19 21.68
N LEU A 297 10.48 13.72 22.09
CA LEU A 297 11.75 13.95 21.37
C LEU A 297 12.15 12.70 20.61
N VAL A 298 12.42 12.85 19.31
CA VAL A 298 13.03 11.81 18.47
C VAL A 298 14.41 12.26 18.04
N THR A 299 15.46 11.58 18.50
CA THR A 299 16.83 11.83 18.03
C THR A 299 17.14 10.95 16.82
N GLY A 300 17.90 11.45 15.86
CA GLY A 300 18.09 10.79 14.57
C GLY A 300 16.78 10.78 13.76
N GLY A 301 15.94 11.83 13.93
CA GLY A 301 14.60 11.93 13.36
C GLY A 301 14.56 11.99 11.83
N GLY A 302 15.65 12.34 11.16
CA GLY A 302 15.81 12.28 9.70
C GLY A 302 16.25 10.91 9.17
N GLY A 303 16.64 9.98 10.06
CA GLY A 303 17.02 8.61 9.70
C GLY A 303 15.80 7.75 9.34
N SER A 304 16.04 6.53 8.80
CA SER A 304 14.98 5.62 8.37
C SER A 304 13.99 5.26 9.48
N ILE A 305 14.49 4.87 10.66
CA ILE A 305 13.66 4.54 11.83
C ILE A 305 13.09 5.82 12.46
N GLY A 306 13.94 6.85 12.64
CA GLY A 306 13.53 8.11 13.28
C GLY A 306 12.43 8.84 12.52
N SER A 307 12.49 8.90 11.20
CA SER A 307 11.45 9.54 10.38
C SER A 307 10.12 8.79 10.46
N GLU A 308 10.16 7.46 10.50
CA GLU A 308 8.96 6.66 10.65
C GLU A 308 8.37 6.78 12.07
N LEU A 309 9.22 6.86 13.12
CA LEU A 309 8.77 7.22 14.46
C LEU A 309 8.02 8.54 14.44
N CYS A 310 8.58 9.58 13.81
CA CYS A 310 7.92 10.89 13.70
C CYS A 310 6.56 10.78 12.98
N ARG A 311 6.46 10.00 11.87
CA ARG A 311 5.19 9.79 11.13
C ARG A 311 4.14 9.10 11.98
N GLN A 312 4.51 8.04 12.69
CA GLN A 312 3.56 7.29 13.50
C GLN A 312 3.15 8.08 14.75
N ILE A 313 4.10 8.72 15.44
CA ILE A 313 3.81 9.59 16.60
C ILE A 313 2.84 10.72 16.21
N ALA A 314 3.03 11.35 15.06
CA ALA A 314 2.15 12.42 14.58
C ALA A 314 0.67 12.02 14.48
N ARG A 315 0.38 10.73 14.24
CA ARG A 315 -1.00 10.20 14.17
C ARG A 315 -1.69 10.10 15.54
N HIS A 316 -0.93 10.17 16.65
CA HIS A 316 -1.43 9.99 18.00
C HIS A 316 -1.59 11.31 18.77
N THR A 317 -1.71 12.45 18.07
CA THR A 317 -1.98 13.78 18.66
C THR A 317 -1.07 14.14 19.85
N PRO A 318 0.27 14.11 19.68
CA PRO A 318 1.18 14.55 20.72
C PRO A 318 0.98 16.04 21.00
N LYS A 319 1.32 16.53 22.21
CA LYS A 319 1.31 17.95 22.54
C LYS A 319 2.33 18.70 21.68
N ARG A 320 3.52 18.11 21.50
CA ARG A 320 4.61 18.60 20.66
C ARG A 320 5.50 17.45 20.23
N LEU A 321 5.93 17.47 18.97
CA LEU A 321 6.96 16.57 18.45
C LEU A 321 8.24 17.37 18.20
N VAL A 322 9.34 16.96 18.86
CA VAL A 322 10.66 17.55 18.70
C VAL A 322 11.54 16.55 17.92
N LEU A 323 12.07 16.97 16.79
CA LEU A 323 12.97 16.18 15.96
C LEU A 323 14.38 16.74 16.09
N LEU A 324 15.35 15.92 16.48
CA LEU A 324 16.76 16.25 16.50
C LEU A 324 17.52 15.39 15.49
N ASP A 325 18.21 16.01 14.54
CA ASP A 325 19.11 15.32 13.61
C ASP A 325 20.34 16.15 13.32
N ILE A 326 21.45 15.50 12.98
CA ILE A 326 22.69 16.17 12.55
C ILE A 326 22.62 16.53 11.06
N TYR A 327 21.83 15.82 10.26
CA TYR A 327 21.75 15.98 8.80
C TYR A 327 20.51 16.79 8.41
N GLU A 328 20.73 18.07 8.06
CA GLU A 328 19.66 19.03 7.79
C GLU A 328 18.72 18.64 6.66
N ASN A 329 19.24 18.05 5.56
CA ASN A 329 18.40 17.74 4.40
C ASN A 329 17.34 16.68 4.72
N ASN A 330 17.69 15.64 5.48
CA ASN A 330 16.72 14.64 5.89
C ASN A 330 15.72 15.20 6.92
N ALA A 331 16.21 16.05 7.84
CA ALA A 331 15.34 16.72 8.81
C ALA A 331 14.33 17.64 8.09
N TYR A 332 14.79 18.41 7.10
CA TYR A 332 13.91 19.25 6.28
C TYR A 332 12.88 18.44 5.48
N ALA A 333 13.30 17.32 4.89
CA ALA A 333 12.39 16.48 4.12
C ALA A 333 11.21 15.96 4.96
N ILE A 334 11.49 15.45 6.16
CA ILE A 334 10.45 14.96 7.07
C ILE A 334 9.60 16.11 7.65
N GLU A 335 10.18 17.30 7.88
CA GLU A 335 9.45 18.50 8.28
C GLU A 335 8.39 18.88 7.25
N GLN A 336 8.78 18.99 5.96
CA GLN A 336 7.86 19.32 4.88
C GLN A 336 6.76 18.27 4.71
N GLU A 337 7.10 17.00 4.89
CA GLU A 337 6.13 15.91 4.84
C GLU A 337 5.10 16.03 5.98
N LEU A 338 5.55 16.22 7.21
CA LEU A 338 4.69 16.31 8.40
C LEU A 338 3.80 17.54 8.38
N HIS A 339 4.31 18.70 7.98
CA HIS A 339 3.49 19.91 7.81
C HIS A 339 2.37 19.72 6.79
N ARG A 340 2.62 18.99 5.71
CA ARG A 340 1.61 18.71 4.70
C ARG A 340 0.56 17.69 5.16
N THR A 341 0.98 16.65 5.90
CA THR A 341 0.10 15.53 6.28
C THR A 341 -0.61 15.75 7.62
N HIS A 342 -0.02 16.54 8.50
CA HIS A 342 -0.50 16.87 9.85
C HIS A 342 -0.32 18.36 10.14
N PRO A 343 -1.09 19.25 9.48
CA PRO A 343 -0.91 20.70 9.58
C PRO A 343 -1.12 21.27 10.99
N GLU A 344 -1.88 20.60 11.86
CA GLU A 344 -2.08 20.98 13.27
C GLU A 344 -0.98 20.51 14.22
N LEU A 345 0.01 19.73 13.75
CA LEU A 345 1.06 19.21 14.61
C LEU A 345 2.00 20.35 15.07
N ASP A 346 2.15 20.52 16.38
CA ASP A 346 3.21 21.36 16.93
C ASP A 346 4.56 20.64 16.79
N LEU A 347 5.25 20.94 15.68
CA LEU A 347 6.51 20.33 15.27
C LEU A 347 7.67 21.29 15.48
N ALA A 348 8.71 20.85 16.19
CA ALA A 348 9.98 21.58 16.33
C ALA A 348 11.11 20.76 15.73
N VAL A 349 11.75 21.27 14.68
CA VAL A 349 12.91 20.63 14.05
C VAL A 349 14.19 21.30 14.51
N CYS A 350 15.11 20.50 15.05
CA CYS A 350 16.36 20.95 15.63
C CYS A 350 17.53 20.29 14.93
N ILE A 351 18.48 21.09 14.47
CA ILE A 351 19.74 20.56 13.93
C ILE A 351 20.78 20.55 15.05
N GLY A 352 21.43 19.39 15.22
CA GLY A 352 22.46 19.22 16.23
C GLY A 352 22.91 17.76 16.37
N SER A 353 24.09 17.58 16.93
CA SER A 353 24.66 16.26 17.21
C SER A 353 24.34 15.85 18.65
N VAL A 354 23.99 14.56 18.86
CA VAL A 354 23.88 13.97 20.21
C VAL A 354 25.24 13.89 20.93
N ARG A 355 26.35 14.07 20.21
CA ARG A 355 27.72 14.14 20.76
C ARG A 355 27.97 15.44 21.52
N ASP A 356 27.20 16.49 21.22
CA ASP A 356 27.30 17.79 21.87
C ASP A 356 26.39 17.85 23.11
N GLU A 357 27.00 17.63 24.27
CA GLU A 357 26.31 17.62 25.55
C GLU A 357 25.58 18.95 25.82
N MET A 358 26.19 20.09 25.51
CA MET A 358 25.59 21.41 25.76
C MET A 358 24.34 21.61 24.86
N ARG A 359 24.44 21.22 23.58
CA ARG A 359 23.30 21.29 22.66
C ARG A 359 22.16 20.40 23.12
N VAL A 360 22.45 19.15 23.49
CA VAL A 360 21.45 18.22 24.04
C VAL A 360 20.81 18.80 25.31
N SER A 361 21.61 19.27 26.26
CA SER A 361 21.11 19.86 27.52
C SER A 361 20.24 21.09 27.27
N SER A 362 20.61 21.97 26.32
CA SER A 362 19.80 23.14 25.97
C SER A 362 18.45 22.78 25.38
N LEU A 363 18.39 21.75 24.54
CA LEU A 363 17.12 21.23 23.97
C LEU A 363 16.21 20.66 25.04
N PHE A 364 16.75 19.87 25.97
CA PHE A 364 15.99 19.34 27.09
C PHE A 364 15.49 20.45 28.05
N ALA A 365 16.30 21.47 28.29
CA ALA A 365 15.89 22.64 29.08
C ALA A 365 14.73 23.40 28.42
N GLN A 366 14.78 23.55 27.10
CA GLN A 366 13.81 24.31 26.32
C GLN A 366 12.49 23.55 26.17
N TYR A 367 12.53 22.26 25.78
CA TYR A 367 11.35 21.51 25.36
C TYR A 367 10.79 20.60 26.46
N ARG A 368 11.58 20.20 27.46
CA ARG A 368 11.16 19.32 28.57
C ARG A 368 10.41 18.08 28.05
N PRO A 369 11.03 17.21 27.22
CA PRO A 369 10.34 16.08 26.65
C PRO A 369 9.89 15.09 27.73
N ASP A 370 8.61 14.69 27.66
CA ASP A 370 8.04 13.63 28.49
C ASP A 370 8.55 12.25 28.05
N ILE A 371 8.73 12.07 26.73
CA ILE A 371 9.17 10.80 26.13
C ILE A 371 10.31 11.06 25.17
N VAL A 372 11.32 10.19 25.18
CA VAL A 372 12.46 10.24 24.28
C VAL A 372 12.60 8.92 23.53
N PHE A 373 12.59 8.98 22.19
CA PHE A 373 13.01 7.90 21.33
C PHE A 373 14.39 8.19 20.78
N HIS A 374 15.39 7.42 21.23
CA HIS A 374 16.78 7.64 20.84
C HIS A 374 17.18 6.70 19.70
N ALA A 375 17.05 7.20 18.45
CA ALA A 375 17.40 6.49 17.23
C ALA A 375 18.69 6.99 16.54
N ALA A 376 19.33 8.03 17.09
CA ALA A 376 20.60 8.56 16.56
C ALA A 376 21.75 7.57 16.80
N ALA A 377 22.30 6.97 15.73
CA ALA A 377 23.42 6.06 15.82
C ALA A 377 24.15 5.93 14.47
N HIS A 378 25.44 5.62 14.49
CA HIS A 378 26.16 5.10 13.36
C HIS A 378 25.95 3.57 13.28
N LYS A 379 25.46 3.06 12.14
CA LYS A 379 25.01 1.66 12.00
C LYS A 379 25.83 0.80 11.03
N HIS A 380 26.63 1.42 10.16
CA HIS A 380 27.37 0.70 9.12
C HIS A 380 28.59 0.00 9.70
N VAL A 381 28.53 -1.33 9.83
CA VAL A 381 29.61 -2.14 10.41
C VAL A 381 30.95 -1.90 9.74
N PRO A 382 31.13 -1.98 8.40
CA PRO A 382 32.44 -1.79 7.79
C PRO A 382 33.04 -0.39 8.01
N LEU A 383 32.21 0.66 8.04
CA LEU A 383 32.66 2.01 8.30
C LEU A 383 33.11 2.21 9.75
N MET A 384 32.40 1.59 10.68
CA MET A 384 32.73 1.66 12.11
C MET A 384 33.94 0.82 12.46
N GLU A 385 34.19 -0.26 11.73
CA GLU A 385 35.48 -0.97 11.82
C GLU A 385 36.63 -0.09 11.38
N GLY A 386 36.48 0.70 10.33
CA GLY A 386 37.49 1.69 9.90
C GLY A 386 37.59 2.93 10.79
N SER A 387 36.55 3.22 11.59
CA SER A 387 36.45 4.45 12.40
C SER A 387 35.93 4.17 13.81
N PRO A 388 36.63 3.34 14.62
CA PRO A 388 36.08 2.85 15.89
C PRO A 388 35.87 3.97 16.92
N ASN A 389 36.72 4.97 16.97
CA ASN A 389 36.54 6.12 17.87
C ASN A 389 35.24 6.90 17.57
N GLU A 390 34.89 7.05 16.29
CA GLU A 390 33.65 7.73 15.90
C GLU A 390 32.39 6.95 16.28
N ALA A 391 32.43 5.60 16.20
CA ALA A 391 31.37 4.75 16.72
C ALA A 391 31.13 4.99 18.22
N ILE A 392 32.19 5.03 19.02
CA ILE A 392 32.09 5.22 20.46
C ILE A 392 31.67 6.66 20.79
N LYS A 393 32.24 7.68 20.16
CA LYS A 393 31.83 9.09 20.37
C LYS A 393 30.34 9.27 20.09
N ASN A 394 29.84 8.73 18.99
CA ASN A 394 28.47 8.94 18.58
C ASN A 394 27.48 8.03 19.31
N ASN A 395 27.74 6.71 19.30
CA ASN A 395 26.77 5.75 19.84
C ASN A 395 26.82 5.75 21.37
N VAL A 396 27.99 5.59 21.96
CA VAL A 396 28.12 5.45 23.42
C VAL A 396 27.92 6.78 24.12
N PHE A 397 28.74 7.80 23.79
CA PHE A 397 28.68 9.10 24.47
C PHE A 397 27.46 9.90 24.05
N GLY A 398 27.01 9.78 22.78
CA GLY A 398 25.72 10.38 22.37
C GLY A 398 24.56 9.81 23.17
N THR A 399 24.49 8.49 23.37
CA THR A 399 23.46 7.86 24.24
C THR A 399 23.59 8.34 25.69
N LEU A 400 24.80 8.40 26.23
CA LEU A 400 25.05 8.85 27.61
C LEU A 400 24.57 10.30 27.82
N HIS A 401 24.90 11.23 26.93
CA HIS A 401 24.48 12.64 27.03
C HIS A 401 22.93 12.77 26.97
N VAL A 402 22.28 12.05 26.04
CA VAL A 402 20.82 12.10 25.95
C VAL A 402 20.14 11.45 27.15
N ALA A 403 20.69 10.33 27.66
CA ALA A 403 20.16 9.66 28.86
C ALA A 403 20.33 10.52 30.12
N GLN A 404 21.50 11.14 30.33
CA GLN A 404 21.76 12.05 31.44
C GLN A 404 20.86 13.31 31.39
N ALA A 405 20.62 13.84 30.19
CA ALA A 405 19.67 14.94 30.03
C ALA A 405 18.24 14.51 30.33
N ALA A 406 17.83 13.31 29.89
CA ALA A 406 16.52 12.75 30.20
C ALA A 406 16.28 12.64 31.73
N ASP A 407 17.24 12.10 32.46
CA ASP A 407 17.19 12.02 33.92
C ASP A 407 17.15 13.40 34.58
N ARG A 408 18.09 14.28 34.20
CA ARG A 408 18.21 15.65 34.76
C ARG A 408 16.95 16.48 34.59
N TYR A 409 16.27 16.38 33.45
CA TYR A 409 15.10 17.18 33.11
C TYR A 409 13.75 16.50 33.35
N GLY A 410 13.77 15.28 33.96
CA GLY A 410 12.57 14.59 34.43
C GLY A 410 11.72 13.96 33.34
N THR A 411 12.33 13.43 32.29
CA THR A 411 11.66 12.63 31.25
C THR A 411 10.99 11.42 31.90
N GLU A 412 9.76 11.09 31.50
CA GLU A 412 9.02 9.94 32.01
C GLU A 412 9.58 8.62 31.46
N THR A 413 9.80 8.59 30.14
CA THR A 413 10.25 7.36 29.43
C THR A 413 11.33 7.65 28.41
N PHE A 414 12.38 6.86 28.42
CA PHE A 414 13.49 6.88 27.46
C PHE A 414 13.58 5.52 26.76
N VAL A 415 13.44 5.50 25.44
CA VAL A 415 13.48 4.29 24.62
C VAL A 415 14.70 4.35 23.70
N LEU A 416 15.66 3.45 23.95
CA LEU A 416 16.84 3.28 23.08
C LEU A 416 16.50 2.34 21.91
N ILE A 417 16.74 2.74 20.70
CA ILE A 417 16.74 1.85 19.54
C ILE A 417 18.04 1.06 19.51
N SER A 418 17.95 -0.27 19.68
CA SER A 418 19.07 -1.19 19.67
C SER A 418 19.02 -2.18 18.49
N THR A 419 19.87 -3.17 18.47
CA THR A 419 20.04 -4.10 17.36
C THR A 419 20.43 -5.50 17.82
N ASP A 420 20.12 -6.54 17.03
CA ASP A 420 20.61 -7.92 17.15
C ASP A 420 22.15 -8.00 17.24
N LYS A 421 22.86 -7.07 16.60
CA LYS A 421 24.32 -7.03 16.58
C LYS A 421 24.96 -6.64 17.93
N ALA A 422 24.15 -6.18 18.90
CA ALA A 422 24.59 -5.97 20.28
C ALA A 422 24.73 -7.29 21.06
N VAL A 423 24.20 -8.39 20.53
CA VAL A 423 24.30 -9.74 21.09
C VAL A 423 25.62 -10.38 20.67
N ASN A 424 26.47 -10.81 21.61
CA ASN A 424 27.78 -11.42 21.33
C ASN A 424 28.51 -10.70 20.18
N PRO A 425 28.81 -9.40 20.33
CA PRO A 425 29.24 -8.59 19.21
C PRO A 425 30.61 -9.03 18.67
N THR A 426 30.72 -9.13 17.33
CA THR A 426 31.98 -9.42 16.61
C THR A 426 32.59 -8.18 15.98
N ASN A 427 31.92 -7.03 16.15
CA ASN A 427 32.31 -5.77 15.53
C ASN A 427 32.11 -4.57 16.49
N VAL A 428 32.82 -3.47 16.18
CA VAL A 428 32.80 -2.24 16.99
C VAL A 428 31.40 -1.63 17.09
N MET A 429 30.64 -1.64 15.99
CA MET A 429 29.29 -1.08 15.98
C MET A 429 28.37 -1.84 16.95
N GLY A 430 28.35 -3.17 16.87
CA GLY A 430 27.58 -4.01 17.79
C GLY A 430 28.02 -3.84 19.24
N ALA A 431 29.35 -3.86 19.50
CA ALA A 431 29.90 -3.61 20.83
C ALA A 431 29.51 -2.22 21.37
N SER A 432 29.56 -1.16 20.53
CA SER A 432 29.12 0.18 20.93
C SER A 432 27.64 0.20 21.33
N LYS A 433 26.76 -0.52 20.59
CA LYS A 433 25.33 -0.64 20.93
C LYS A 433 25.10 -1.44 22.21
N ARG A 434 25.94 -2.46 22.47
CA ARG A 434 25.89 -3.18 23.74
C ARG A 434 26.22 -2.25 24.93
N VAL A 435 27.24 -1.40 24.81
CA VAL A 435 27.53 -0.38 25.82
C VAL A 435 26.35 0.59 26.02
N CYS A 436 25.64 0.96 24.94
CA CYS A 436 24.42 1.78 25.05
C CYS A 436 23.32 1.08 25.87
N GLU A 437 23.12 -0.23 25.69
CA GLU A 437 22.17 -1.02 26.48
C GLU A 437 22.60 -1.04 27.96
N MET A 438 23.89 -1.21 28.25
CA MET A 438 24.43 -1.16 29.61
C MET A 438 24.24 0.22 30.26
N ILE A 439 24.39 1.32 29.50
CA ILE A 439 24.06 2.69 29.98
C ILE A 439 22.60 2.78 30.37
N VAL A 440 21.68 2.31 29.50
CA VAL A 440 20.24 2.32 29.76
C VAL A 440 19.89 1.55 31.04
N GLN A 441 20.44 0.35 31.22
CA GLN A 441 20.22 -0.47 32.42
C GLN A 441 20.76 0.22 33.68
N THR A 442 22.01 0.73 33.64
CA THR A 442 22.62 1.45 34.75
C THR A 442 21.83 2.70 35.17
N MET A 443 21.33 3.45 34.14
CA MET A 443 20.49 4.63 34.40
C MET A 443 19.15 4.25 35.02
N ALA A 444 18.54 3.12 34.62
CA ALA A 444 17.27 2.65 35.14
C ALA A 444 17.32 2.31 36.65
N GLU A 445 18.48 1.90 37.17
CA GLU A 445 18.63 1.58 38.60
C GLU A 445 18.52 2.80 39.52
N ARG A 446 18.99 3.97 39.04
CA ARG A 446 19.15 5.17 39.88
C ARG A 446 18.20 6.30 39.53
N SER A 447 17.54 6.24 38.39
CA SER A 447 16.64 7.29 37.86
C SER A 447 15.18 7.00 38.12
N LYS A 448 14.36 8.05 38.13
CA LYS A 448 12.89 7.94 38.08
C LYS A 448 12.38 7.75 36.64
N THR A 449 13.17 8.11 35.65
CA THR A 449 12.88 7.88 34.24
C THR A 449 12.87 6.39 33.94
N LYS A 450 11.88 5.93 33.21
CA LYS A 450 11.81 4.55 32.72
C LYS A 450 12.74 4.41 31.54
N PHE A 451 13.94 3.87 31.75
CA PHE A 451 14.92 3.62 30.70
C PHE A 451 14.72 2.20 30.18
N VAL A 452 14.53 2.06 28.85
CA VAL A 452 14.39 0.76 28.18
C VAL A 452 15.13 0.76 26.85
N ALA A 453 15.49 -0.42 26.35
CA ALA A 453 16.03 -0.61 25.02
C ALA A 453 15.12 -1.55 24.22
N VAL A 454 15.05 -1.33 22.90
CA VAL A 454 14.32 -2.21 21.98
C VAL A 454 15.28 -2.73 20.94
N ARG A 455 15.45 -4.05 20.91
CA ARG A 455 16.36 -4.77 20.03
C ARG A 455 15.58 -5.44 18.91
N PHE A 456 16.01 -5.21 17.67
CA PHE A 456 15.49 -5.89 16.49
C PHE A 456 16.59 -6.09 15.43
N GLY A 457 16.32 -6.92 14.41
CA GLY A 457 17.25 -7.25 13.33
C GLY A 457 17.30 -6.21 12.23
N ASN A 458 17.40 -6.67 10.97
CA ASN A 458 17.52 -5.74 9.86
C ASN A 458 16.15 -5.18 9.44
N ASP A 459 16.16 -3.92 9.07
CA ASP A 459 15.02 -3.24 8.46
C ASP A 459 15.06 -3.35 6.93
N LEU A 460 13.89 -3.52 6.31
CA LEU A 460 13.77 -3.60 4.86
C LEU A 460 13.78 -2.20 4.24
N GLY A 461 14.71 -1.99 3.30
CA GLY A 461 14.72 -0.78 2.46
C GLY A 461 15.29 0.47 3.11
N SER A 462 15.94 0.37 4.28
CA SER A 462 16.65 1.52 4.87
C SER A 462 17.85 1.96 4.05
N ASN A 463 18.24 3.22 4.22
CA ASN A 463 19.39 3.80 3.54
C ASN A 463 20.67 2.99 3.80
N GLY A 464 21.36 2.60 2.70
CA GLY A 464 22.59 1.81 2.75
C GLY A 464 22.39 0.34 3.13
N SER A 465 21.16 -0.19 3.16
CA SER A 465 20.90 -1.61 3.35
C SER A 465 21.09 -2.41 2.05
N VAL A 466 21.02 -3.74 2.16
CA VAL A 466 21.30 -4.67 1.07
C VAL A 466 20.35 -4.53 -0.14
N ILE A 467 19.07 -4.23 0.09
CA ILE A 467 18.08 -4.11 -1.01
C ILE A 467 18.35 -2.94 -1.94
N PRO A 468 18.54 -1.68 -1.46
CA PRO A 468 18.96 -0.57 -2.31
C PRO A 468 20.27 -0.83 -3.05
N LEU A 469 21.24 -1.52 -2.43
CA LEU A 469 22.48 -1.89 -3.07
C LEU A 469 22.23 -2.85 -4.25
N PHE A 470 21.47 -3.91 -4.03
CA PHE A 470 21.16 -4.89 -5.07
C PHE A 470 20.36 -4.27 -6.23
N ARG A 471 19.39 -3.39 -5.94
CA ARG A 471 18.66 -2.66 -6.99
C ARG A 471 19.58 -1.84 -7.87
N ARG A 472 20.50 -1.09 -7.27
CA ARG A 472 21.49 -0.30 -8.02
C ARG A 472 22.37 -1.20 -8.88
N GLN A 473 22.90 -2.29 -8.32
CA GLN A 473 23.74 -3.23 -9.06
C GLN A 473 22.99 -3.86 -10.25
N ILE A 474 21.70 -4.17 -10.09
CA ILE A 474 20.86 -4.68 -11.16
C ILE A 474 20.63 -3.60 -12.24
N GLU A 475 20.35 -2.36 -11.85
CA GLU A 475 20.20 -1.22 -12.77
C GLU A 475 21.48 -0.93 -13.57
N GLU A 476 22.65 -1.15 -12.96
CA GLU A 476 23.96 -0.99 -13.58
C GLU A 476 24.37 -2.21 -14.45
N GLY A 477 23.56 -3.27 -14.52
CA GLY A 477 23.82 -4.48 -15.30
C GLY A 477 24.61 -5.56 -14.55
N GLY A 478 24.77 -5.44 -13.23
CA GLY A 478 25.44 -6.43 -12.37
C GLY A 478 26.97 -6.23 -12.27
N PRO A 479 27.68 -7.16 -11.60
CA PRO A 479 27.15 -8.29 -10.85
C PRO A 479 26.47 -7.88 -9.53
N VAL A 480 25.50 -8.69 -9.06
CA VAL A 480 24.97 -8.56 -7.71
C VAL A 480 25.90 -9.25 -6.73
N THR A 481 26.39 -8.52 -5.71
CA THR A 481 27.41 -9.00 -4.79
C THR A 481 26.80 -9.49 -3.48
N VAL A 482 26.98 -10.77 -3.17
CA VAL A 482 26.58 -11.42 -1.92
C VAL A 482 27.83 -11.82 -1.14
N THR A 483 27.85 -11.59 0.18
CA THR A 483 29.05 -11.85 0.96
C THR A 483 29.32 -13.35 1.20
N HIS A 484 28.27 -14.17 1.35
CA HIS A 484 28.39 -15.62 1.48
C HIS A 484 27.09 -16.31 1.03
N PRO A 485 27.14 -17.49 0.37
CA PRO A 485 25.94 -18.18 -0.11
C PRO A 485 24.96 -18.58 1.02
N ASP A 486 25.48 -18.88 2.20
CA ASP A 486 24.66 -19.33 3.34
C ASP A 486 24.38 -18.23 4.36
N ILE A 487 24.69 -16.97 4.05
CA ILE A 487 24.41 -15.87 4.95
C ILE A 487 22.91 -15.67 5.11
N ILE A 488 22.44 -15.64 6.34
CA ILE A 488 21.04 -15.37 6.66
C ILE A 488 20.88 -14.10 7.49
N ARG A 489 19.73 -13.43 7.31
CA ARG A 489 19.34 -12.27 8.11
C ARG A 489 17.86 -12.33 8.41
N TYR A 490 17.50 -11.73 9.54
CA TYR A 490 16.11 -11.48 9.87
C TYR A 490 15.71 -10.10 9.34
N PHE A 491 14.52 -10.00 8.76
CA PHE A 491 14.02 -8.74 8.21
C PHE A 491 12.66 -8.38 8.75
N MET A 492 12.44 -7.09 8.95
CA MET A 492 11.16 -6.49 9.30
C MET A 492 10.98 -5.21 8.48
N THR A 493 9.76 -4.85 8.14
CA THR A 493 9.53 -3.54 7.52
C THR A 493 9.72 -2.42 8.55
N ILE A 494 10.14 -1.25 8.09
CA ILE A 494 10.35 -0.11 8.98
C ILE A 494 9.07 0.28 9.72
N PRO A 495 7.86 0.34 9.07
CA PRO A 495 6.61 0.63 9.79
C PRO A 495 6.27 -0.41 10.87
N GLU A 496 6.49 -1.70 10.60
CA GLU A 496 6.26 -2.77 11.59
C GLU A 496 7.19 -2.61 12.81
N ALA A 497 8.48 -2.45 12.55
CA ALA A 497 9.48 -2.25 13.62
C ALA A 497 9.11 -1.06 14.51
N VAL A 498 8.75 0.06 13.90
CA VAL A 498 8.37 1.28 14.63
C VAL A 498 7.08 1.09 15.43
N SER A 499 6.06 0.43 14.86
CA SER A 499 4.82 0.15 15.60
C SER A 499 5.09 -0.68 16.86
N LEU A 500 5.96 -1.71 16.76
CA LEU A 500 6.35 -2.52 17.91
C LEU A 500 7.24 -1.76 18.90
N VAL A 501 8.10 -0.86 18.42
CA VAL A 501 8.90 0.04 19.29
C VAL A 501 8.00 0.97 20.10
N LEU A 502 6.98 1.55 19.49
CA LEU A 502 6.01 2.41 20.20
C LEU A 502 5.25 1.61 21.24
N GLN A 503 4.84 0.38 20.94
CA GLN A 503 4.16 -0.48 21.89
C GLN A 503 5.09 -0.97 23.02
N ALA A 504 6.34 -1.31 22.70
CA ALA A 504 7.35 -1.64 23.72
C ALA A 504 7.59 -0.46 24.66
N GLY A 505 7.62 0.78 24.15
CA GLY A 505 7.67 1.99 24.95
C GLY A 505 6.50 2.13 25.93
N ALA A 506 5.29 1.73 25.52
CA ALA A 506 4.12 1.73 26.41
C ALA A 506 4.23 0.64 27.53
N TYR A 507 5.00 -0.43 27.31
CA TYR A 507 5.28 -1.47 28.30
C TYR A 507 6.47 -1.13 29.22
N ALA A 508 7.13 0.02 29.03
CA ALA A 508 8.36 0.37 29.73
C ALA A 508 8.21 0.33 31.26
N GLY A 509 9.07 -0.45 31.90
CA GLY A 509 9.22 -0.56 33.33
C GLY A 509 10.57 0.03 33.79
N ARG A 510 11.53 -0.81 34.13
CA ARG A 510 12.86 -0.42 34.62
C ARG A 510 13.97 -1.30 34.03
N GLY A 511 14.71 -0.80 33.06
CA GLY A 511 15.91 -1.42 32.51
C GLY A 511 15.67 -2.60 31.57
N GLU A 512 14.43 -2.84 31.14
CA GLU A 512 14.14 -3.94 30.24
C GLU A 512 14.81 -3.73 28.88
N ILE A 513 15.27 -4.87 28.33
CA ILE A 513 15.63 -4.97 26.92
C ILE A 513 14.51 -5.72 26.23
N PHE A 514 13.69 -5.01 25.49
CA PHE A 514 12.67 -5.62 24.64
C PHE A 514 13.32 -6.20 23.38
N VAL A 515 12.89 -7.39 23.00
CA VAL A 515 13.35 -8.10 21.80
C VAL A 515 12.15 -8.37 20.92
N LEU A 516 12.20 -7.84 19.69
CA LEU A 516 11.12 -8.04 18.73
C LEU A 516 11.27 -9.37 18.00
N ASP A 517 10.15 -10.08 17.82
CA ASP A 517 10.12 -11.28 17.01
C ASP A 517 10.30 -10.92 15.53
N MET A 518 11.39 -11.39 14.96
CA MET A 518 11.77 -11.10 13.57
C MET A 518 11.19 -12.11 12.58
N GLY A 519 10.44 -13.11 13.02
CA GLY A 519 9.89 -14.16 12.18
C GLY A 519 10.95 -15.05 11.53
N GLU A 520 10.67 -15.53 10.32
CA GLU A 520 11.54 -16.47 9.61
C GLU A 520 12.82 -15.82 9.09
N PRO A 521 13.97 -16.52 9.19
CA PRO A 521 15.22 -16.06 8.63
C PRO A 521 15.21 -16.11 7.10
N VAL A 522 15.90 -15.18 6.45
CA VAL A 522 15.98 -15.03 5.00
C VAL A 522 17.41 -15.20 4.52
N ARG A 523 17.64 -16.10 3.57
CA ARG A 523 18.94 -16.22 2.88
C ARG A 523 19.13 -15.01 1.95
N ILE A 524 20.30 -14.36 2.06
CA ILE A 524 20.59 -13.17 1.24
C ILE A 524 20.78 -13.55 -0.24
N ASP A 525 21.26 -14.74 -0.52
CA ASP A 525 21.33 -15.27 -1.89
C ASP A 525 19.93 -15.39 -2.53
N ASP A 526 18.96 -15.98 -1.82
CA ASP A 526 17.59 -16.07 -2.30
C ASP A 526 16.98 -14.68 -2.53
N LEU A 527 17.27 -13.74 -1.64
CA LEU A 527 16.83 -12.35 -1.75
C LEU A 527 17.40 -11.68 -3.02
N ALA A 528 18.69 -11.87 -3.30
CA ALA A 528 19.35 -11.35 -4.49
C ALA A 528 18.71 -11.91 -5.77
N ARG A 529 18.59 -13.23 -5.86
CA ARG A 529 17.98 -13.93 -7.01
C ARG A 529 16.53 -13.52 -7.25
N ASN A 530 15.77 -13.36 -6.18
CA ASN A 530 14.38 -12.88 -6.27
C ASN A 530 14.30 -11.44 -6.78
N LEU A 531 15.20 -10.55 -6.34
CA LEU A 531 15.27 -9.18 -6.84
C LEU A 531 15.63 -9.10 -8.33
N ILE A 532 16.57 -9.93 -8.78
CA ILE A 532 16.94 -10.03 -10.19
C ILE A 532 15.70 -10.44 -11.02
N ARG A 533 14.99 -11.49 -10.62
CA ARG A 533 13.75 -11.93 -11.30
C ARG A 533 12.64 -10.89 -11.29
N LEU A 534 12.43 -10.20 -10.17
CA LEU A 534 11.45 -9.10 -10.09
C LEU A 534 11.81 -7.92 -11.01
N SER A 535 13.09 -7.75 -11.31
CA SER A 535 13.56 -6.73 -12.25
C SER A 535 13.43 -7.18 -13.72
N GLY A 536 13.01 -8.43 -13.97
CA GLY A 536 12.80 -8.98 -15.32
C GLY A 536 14.02 -9.64 -15.94
N PHE A 537 15.01 -10.00 -15.13
CA PHE A 537 16.24 -10.66 -15.54
C PHE A 537 16.35 -12.06 -14.94
N GLU A 538 17.12 -12.95 -15.57
CA GLU A 538 17.40 -14.30 -15.04
C GLU A 538 18.75 -14.31 -14.31
N PRO A 539 18.79 -14.77 -13.04
CA PRO A 539 20.04 -14.88 -12.26
C PRO A 539 21.05 -15.80 -12.96
N ASP A 540 22.33 -15.41 -12.93
CA ASP A 540 23.48 -16.09 -13.51
C ASP A 540 23.42 -16.26 -15.06
N VAL A 541 22.39 -15.71 -15.71
CA VAL A 541 22.26 -15.64 -17.17
C VAL A 541 22.38 -14.19 -17.63
N ASP A 542 21.48 -13.32 -17.17
CA ASP A 542 21.49 -11.89 -17.50
C ASP A 542 22.30 -11.09 -16.47
N ILE A 543 22.19 -11.45 -15.18
CA ILE A 543 22.86 -10.79 -14.05
C ILE A 543 23.55 -11.85 -13.19
N GLU A 544 24.88 -11.76 -13.13
CA GLU A 544 25.73 -12.67 -12.31
C GLU A 544 25.53 -12.38 -10.82
N VAL A 545 25.41 -13.43 -9.99
CA VAL A 545 25.50 -13.34 -8.53
C VAL A 545 26.91 -13.72 -8.10
N ARG A 546 27.67 -12.74 -7.58
CA ARG A 546 29.08 -12.92 -7.21
C ARG A 546 29.27 -12.95 -5.70
N TYR A 547 30.01 -13.94 -5.21
CA TYR A 547 30.34 -14.05 -3.78
C TYR A 547 31.67 -13.36 -3.47
N THR A 548 31.64 -12.42 -2.50
CA THR A 548 32.80 -11.56 -2.17
C THR A 548 33.54 -11.98 -0.92
N GLY A 549 33.05 -12.96 -0.17
CA GLY A 549 33.53 -13.29 1.17
C GLY A 549 32.90 -12.40 2.26
N LEU A 550 32.89 -12.91 3.51
CA LEU A 550 32.38 -12.17 4.66
C LEU A 550 33.26 -10.93 4.90
N ARG A 551 32.62 -9.81 5.26
CA ARG A 551 33.32 -8.57 5.61
C ARG A 551 33.88 -8.66 7.04
N PRO A 552 34.92 -7.88 7.39
CA PRO A 552 35.40 -7.81 8.76
C PRO A 552 34.25 -7.51 9.75
N GLY A 553 34.16 -8.34 10.80
CA GLY A 553 33.10 -8.23 11.82
C GLY A 553 31.71 -8.70 11.40
N GLU A 554 31.51 -9.24 10.18
CA GLU A 554 30.23 -9.73 9.71
C GLU A 554 30.03 -11.19 10.16
N LYS A 555 28.87 -11.47 10.82
CA LYS A 555 28.47 -12.82 11.21
C LYS A 555 27.77 -13.54 10.06
N LEU A 556 27.93 -14.86 9.96
CA LEU A 556 27.14 -15.69 9.04
C LEU A 556 25.67 -15.75 9.47
N TYR A 557 25.43 -15.88 10.79
CA TYR A 557 24.13 -15.90 11.43
C TYR A 557 24.08 -14.85 12.55
N GLU A 558 23.00 -14.09 12.63
CA GLU A 558 22.77 -13.12 13.72
C GLU A 558 21.96 -13.74 14.84
N GLU A 559 22.27 -13.37 16.07
CA GLU A 559 21.62 -13.84 17.29
C GLU A 559 20.73 -12.72 17.86
N MET A 560 19.52 -13.07 18.29
CA MET A 560 18.60 -12.09 18.88
C MET A 560 18.77 -11.96 20.41
N LEU A 561 19.30 -13.01 21.06
CA LEU A 561 19.47 -13.14 22.52
C LEU A 561 20.80 -13.76 22.90
N MET A 562 21.31 -13.36 24.05
CA MET A 562 22.36 -14.10 24.75
C MET A 562 21.75 -15.28 25.52
N GLN A 563 22.52 -16.36 25.71
CA GLN A 563 22.06 -17.55 26.45
C GLN A 563 21.60 -17.22 27.88
N GLU A 564 22.19 -16.19 28.48
CA GLU A 564 21.94 -15.75 29.86
C GLU A 564 20.71 -14.87 30.01
N GLU A 565 20.24 -14.23 28.92
CA GLU A 565 19.18 -13.23 28.96
C GLU A 565 17.78 -13.82 29.13
N GLY A 566 17.51 -15.07 28.79
CA GLY A 566 16.19 -15.71 28.92
C GLY A 566 15.03 -14.83 28.46
N LEU A 567 13.94 -15.39 28.03
CA LEU A 567 12.78 -14.63 27.55
C LEU A 567 11.62 -14.61 28.53
N ARG A 568 10.98 -13.45 28.70
CA ARG A 568 9.67 -13.31 29.33
C ARG A 568 8.68 -12.80 28.26
N SER A 569 7.46 -13.31 28.27
CA SER A 569 6.40 -12.88 27.38
C SER A 569 5.82 -11.53 27.81
N THR A 570 5.35 -10.75 26.86
CA THR A 570 4.51 -9.56 27.08
C THR A 570 3.08 -9.85 26.60
N PRO A 571 2.11 -8.94 26.79
CA PRO A 571 0.78 -9.09 26.21
C PRO A 571 0.79 -9.18 24.67
N ASN A 572 1.79 -8.59 23.99
CA ASN A 572 1.98 -8.75 22.56
C ASN A 572 3.00 -9.87 22.30
N HIS A 573 2.56 -10.93 21.62
CA HIS A 573 3.38 -12.12 21.34
C HIS A 573 4.62 -11.84 20.46
N LEU A 574 4.68 -10.68 19.78
CA LEU A 574 5.84 -10.25 19.00
C LEU A 574 6.86 -9.44 19.80
N ILE A 575 6.59 -9.15 21.08
CA ILE A 575 7.48 -8.39 21.94
C ILE A 575 7.85 -9.26 23.17
N HIS A 576 9.10 -9.55 23.31
CA HIS A 576 9.63 -10.31 24.45
C HIS A 576 10.52 -9.41 25.31
N ILE A 577 10.73 -9.78 26.57
CA ILE A 577 11.63 -9.08 27.50
C ILE A 577 12.81 -9.99 27.80
N GLY A 578 14.03 -9.52 27.49
CA GLY A 578 15.27 -10.12 27.98
C GLY A 578 15.52 -9.73 29.41
N ARG A 579 16.12 -10.64 30.20
CA ARG A 579 16.53 -10.33 31.58
C ARG A 579 17.65 -9.28 31.57
N PRO A 580 17.59 -8.29 32.47
CA PRO A 580 18.70 -7.35 32.66
C PRO A 580 19.97 -8.10 33.06
N LEU A 581 21.11 -7.56 32.63
CA LEU A 581 22.44 -8.06 33.04
C LEU A 581 22.74 -7.57 34.44
N ASP A 582 23.53 -8.36 35.15
CA ASP A 582 24.16 -7.93 36.37
C ASP A 582 25.42 -7.11 36.05
N ILE A 583 25.38 -5.80 36.26
CA ILE A 583 26.41 -4.84 35.88
C ILE A 583 27.07 -4.31 37.18
N ASP A 584 28.39 -4.50 37.31
CA ASP A 584 29.19 -3.77 38.33
C ASP A 584 29.24 -2.27 37.92
N VAL A 585 28.28 -1.49 38.41
CA VAL A 585 28.14 -0.06 38.08
C VAL A 585 29.41 0.74 38.34
N PRO A 586 30.10 0.64 39.51
CA PRO A 586 31.37 1.35 39.69
C PRO A 586 32.47 0.98 38.72
N ALA A 587 32.60 -0.30 38.37
CA ALA A 587 33.57 -0.75 37.39
C ALA A 587 33.22 -0.21 35.99
N PHE A 588 31.93 -0.26 35.60
CA PHE A 588 31.45 0.25 34.34
C PHE A 588 31.68 1.76 34.15
N GLU A 589 31.45 2.57 35.21
CA GLU A 589 31.72 4.00 35.19
C GLU A 589 33.19 4.35 34.98
N ARG A 590 34.11 3.60 35.65
CA ARG A 590 35.55 3.72 35.42
C ARG A 590 35.95 3.39 33.97
N GLN A 591 35.36 2.32 33.43
CA GLN A 591 35.61 1.91 32.06
C GLN A 591 35.09 2.94 31.03
N LEU A 592 33.90 3.52 31.24
CA LEU A 592 33.39 4.60 30.44
C LEU A 592 34.30 5.83 30.47
N THR A 593 34.88 6.16 31.62
CA THR A 593 35.83 7.26 31.76
C THR A 593 37.11 7.00 30.94
N ALA A 594 37.59 5.77 30.96
CA ALA A 594 38.77 5.36 30.15
C ALA A 594 38.46 5.43 28.65
N LEU A 595 37.25 4.96 28.23
CA LEU A 595 36.81 5.09 26.83
C LEU A 595 36.73 6.57 26.41
N ALA A 596 36.23 7.46 27.27
CA ALA A 596 36.13 8.89 26.98
C ALA A 596 37.50 9.52 26.76
N ALA A 597 38.48 9.20 27.59
CA ALA A 597 39.84 9.68 27.42
C ALA A 597 40.46 9.18 26.10
N ALA A 598 40.34 7.89 25.81
CA ALA A 598 40.82 7.30 24.55
C ALA A 598 40.15 7.92 23.30
N CYS A 599 38.86 8.22 23.36
CA CYS A 599 38.14 8.90 22.26
C CYS A 599 38.63 10.34 22.01
N ARG A 600 38.96 11.09 23.06
CA ARG A 600 39.49 12.48 22.92
C ARG A 600 40.85 12.47 22.18
N GLU A 601 41.69 11.48 22.46
CA GLU A 601 43.00 11.30 21.87
C GLU A 601 43.01 10.55 20.55
N ASN A 602 41.83 10.05 20.08
CA ASN A 602 41.70 9.12 18.96
C ASN A 602 42.64 7.90 19.08
N SER A 603 42.73 7.35 20.30
CA SER A 603 43.68 6.29 20.64
C SER A 603 43.43 5.01 19.83
N PRO A 604 44.45 4.34 19.33
CA PRO A 604 44.35 3.05 18.67
C PRO A 604 43.92 1.92 19.64
N ALA A 605 44.06 2.12 20.96
CA ALA A 605 43.70 1.18 21.99
C ALA A 605 42.15 1.08 22.21
N ILE A 606 41.37 1.86 21.50
CA ILE A 606 39.90 1.94 21.71
C ILE A 606 39.21 0.57 21.61
N ARG A 607 39.68 -0.33 20.72
CA ARG A 607 39.11 -1.69 20.57
C ARG A 607 39.38 -2.55 21.80
N THR A 608 40.59 -2.48 22.35
CA THR A 608 40.98 -3.21 23.56
C THR A 608 40.19 -2.73 24.78
N LEU A 609 40.03 -1.41 24.92
CA LEU A 609 39.21 -0.83 25.98
C LEU A 609 37.75 -1.21 25.82
N LEU A 610 37.24 -1.22 24.59
CA LEU A 610 35.87 -1.67 24.32
C LEU A 610 35.66 -3.14 24.69
N ALA A 611 36.64 -4.03 24.43
CA ALA A 611 36.62 -5.43 24.80
C ALA A 611 36.64 -5.63 26.34
N GLN A 612 37.27 -4.71 27.09
CA GLN A 612 37.20 -4.74 28.55
C GLN A 612 35.80 -4.38 29.09
N VAL A 613 35.11 -3.47 28.41
CA VAL A 613 33.72 -3.08 28.77
C VAL A 613 32.71 -4.15 28.37
N VAL A 614 32.92 -4.77 27.23
CA VAL A 614 32.05 -5.80 26.66
C VAL A 614 32.83 -7.12 26.54
N PRO A 615 32.85 -7.98 27.57
CA PRO A 615 33.69 -9.20 27.57
C PRO A 615 33.37 -10.17 26.43
N THR A 616 32.16 -10.12 25.89
CA THR A 616 31.72 -10.95 24.73
C THR A 616 32.18 -10.39 23.39
N TYR A 617 32.79 -9.20 23.35
CA TYR A 617 33.39 -8.62 22.16
C TYR A 617 34.86 -9.07 22.02
N HIS A 618 35.13 -9.82 20.97
CA HIS A 618 36.49 -10.25 20.63
C HIS A 618 36.93 -9.55 19.34
N PRO A 619 37.80 -8.51 19.41
CA PRO A 619 38.35 -7.89 18.18
C PRO A 619 39.15 -8.92 17.41
N GLU A 620 38.82 -9.12 16.13
CA GLU A 620 39.64 -9.99 15.27
C GLU A 620 41.06 -9.49 15.22
N ALA A 621 42.03 -10.34 15.56
CA ALA A 621 43.43 -10.01 15.52
C ALA A 621 43.86 -9.71 14.08
N GLY A 622 44.03 -8.44 13.77
CA GLY A 622 44.62 -7.95 12.53
C GLY A 622 43.68 -8.02 11.31
N GLY A 623 42.70 -7.15 11.25
CA GLY A 623 42.03 -6.84 9.98
C GLY A 623 43.05 -6.26 9.00
N ARG A 624 43.48 -7.01 7.97
CA ARG A 624 44.19 -6.45 6.82
C ARG A 624 43.33 -5.31 6.24
N PRO A 625 43.94 -4.12 5.96
CA PRO A 625 43.23 -3.09 5.25
C PRO A 625 42.72 -3.69 3.92
N ALA A 626 41.45 -3.52 3.62
CA ALA A 626 40.86 -3.90 2.35
C ALA A 626 41.74 -3.31 1.22
N ALA A 627 42.30 -4.16 0.39
CA ALA A 627 42.96 -3.74 -0.81
C ALA A 627 41.98 -2.92 -1.63
N ASN A 628 42.37 -1.70 -2.00
CA ASN A 628 41.63 -0.81 -2.87
C ASN A 628 41.18 -1.59 -4.11
N VAL A 629 39.89 -1.81 -4.24
CA VAL A 629 39.28 -2.23 -5.49
C VAL A 629 39.16 -0.95 -6.32
N SER A 630 40.10 -0.80 -7.23
CA SER A 630 40.08 0.20 -8.31
C SER A 630 39.01 -0.13 -9.35
#